data_2405e93229db94bddc1d9a628ca207ea
#
_entry.id   2405e93229db94bddc1d9a628ca207ea
#
_cell.length_a   1.000
_cell.length_b   1.000
_cell.length_c   1.000
_cell.angle_alpha   90.00
_cell.angle_beta   90.00
_cell.angle_gamma   90.00
#
_symmetry.space_group_name_H-M   'P 1'
#
loop_
_entity.id
_entity.type
_entity.pdbx_description
1 polymer ?
#
loop_
_entity_poly.entity_id
_entity_poly.type
_entity_poly.pdbx_seq_one_letter_code
_entity_poly.pdbx_strand_id
1 'polypeptide(L)'
;MNITDISIKRIISIHTHTPTDSEWISANVHPCYLNYQKTGNYRHVLLSDGRVLFAEPETVLFLRAEDRYRVTAIEHGYSTVAAFEAENVPPSFVLLPKDGTFEKMFRELMNCRNQDVTANRLTATGILYEIFGRTLNEMKKEKKENPGKEVFSAARLYVQEHCMSSEFTLNTLCDALNIKERRLERIFHEYCGKSCWKYVTETRLDAAKRLLETALYPVGTVGTMCGFSDPYYFSRFFKKYVGVSPSDYRAAGKER
;
A
#
# COMPACT_ATOMS: atom_id res chain seq x y z
N MET A 1 -13.03 -11.68 -15.18
CA MET A 1 -11.91 -12.49 -15.68
C MET A 1 -11.93 -13.82 -14.94
N ASN A 2 -12.18 -14.93 -15.63
CA ASN A 2 -12.11 -16.25 -15.01
C ASN A 2 -10.62 -16.62 -14.86
N ILE A 3 -10.11 -16.58 -13.63
CA ILE A 3 -8.71 -16.96 -13.30
C ILE A 3 -8.71 -18.49 -13.13
N THR A 4 -8.93 -19.22 -14.21
CA THR A 4 -9.05 -20.69 -14.14
C THR A 4 -7.74 -21.41 -14.45
N ASP A 5 -6.74 -20.73 -15.02
CA ASP A 5 -5.58 -21.42 -15.60
C ASP A 5 -4.23 -20.74 -15.31
N ILE A 6 -3.99 -20.34 -14.05
CA ILE A 6 -2.64 -19.87 -13.64
C ILE A 6 -1.65 -20.97 -13.99
N SER A 7 -0.61 -20.63 -14.76
CA SER A 7 0.45 -21.55 -15.13
C SER A 7 1.82 -21.05 -14.69
N ILE A 8 2.38 -21.65 -13.64
CA ILE A 8 3.73 -21.38 -13.19
C ILE A 8 4.70 -22.13 -14.08
N LYS A 9 5.55 -21.42 -14.82
CA LYS A 9 6.51 -21.97 -15.77
C LYS A 9 7.82 -22.35 -15.10
N ARG A 10 8.33 -21.46 -14.26
CA ARG A 10 9.63 -21.65 -13.62
C ARG A 10 9.75 -20.80 -12.35
N ILE A 11 10.27 -21.36 -11.29
CA ILE A 11 10.70 -20.61 -10.10
C ILE A 11 12.14 -20.16 -10.35
N ILE A 12 12.39 -18.86 -10.18
CA ILE A 12 13.70 -18.22 -10.38
C ILE A 12 14.47 -18.24 -9.07
N SER A 13 13.84 -17.81 -7.98
CA SER A 13 14.46 -17.78 -6.65
C SER A 13 13.42 -17.80 -5.54
N ILE A 14 13.85 -18.29 -4.37
CA ILE A 14 13.12 -18.16 -3.11
C ILE A 14 14.13 -17.66 -2.08
N HIS A 15 13.90 -16.49 -1.49
CA HIS A 15 14.87 -15.86 -0.60
C HIS A 15 14.20 -14.90 0.40
N THR A 16 14.97 -14.49 1.40
CA THR A 16 14.59 -13.36 2.26
C THR A 16 15.04 -12.08 1.59
N HIS A 17 14.14 -11.12 1.44
CA HIS A 17 14.41 -9.80 0.90
C HIS A 17 14.39 -8.77 2.03
N THR A 18 15.48 -8.02 2.17
CA THR A 18 15.66 -6.96 3.17
C THR A 18 16.10 -5.69 2.45
N PRO A 19 15.17 -4.83 2.01
CA PRO A 19 15.50 -3.59 1.32
C PRO A 19 16.26 -2.63 2.24
N THR A 20 17.29 -2.00 1.70
CA THR A 20 18.05 -0.94 2.37
C THR A 20 17.66 0.45 1.92
N ASP A 21 17.15 0.56 0.70
CA ASP A 21 16.73 1.83 0.10
C ASP A 21 15.35 2.25 0.66
N SER A 22 15.19 3.55 0.88
CA SER A 22 13.93 4.12 1.32
C SER A 22 12.91 4.25 0.19
N GLU A 23 13.38 4.34 -1.07
CA GLU A 23 12.53 4.40 -2.26
C GLU A 23 13.24 3.77 -3.45
N TRP A 24 12.51 2.98 -4.27
CA TRP A 24 12.99 2.44 -5.53
C TRP A 24 11.86 2.21 -6.52
N ILE A 25 12.21 2.03 -7.79
CA ILE A 25 11.28 1.68 -8.86
C ILE A 25 11.66 0.30 -9.40
N SER A 26 10.66 -0.55 -9.65
CA SER A 26 10.88 -1.86 -10.27
C SER A 26 11.55 -1.72 -11.63
N ALA A 27 12.33 -2.72 -12.02
CA ALA A 27 12.87 -2.82 -13.38
C ALA A 27 11.74 -2.83 -14.43
N ASN A 28 12.06 -2.50 -15.67
CA ASN A 28 11.10 -2.54 -16.79
C ASN A 28 10.64 -3.97 -17.10
N VAL A 29 11.51 -4.94 -16.84
CA VAL A 29 11.24 -6.38 -16.97
C VAL A 29 11.63 -7.04 -15.67
N HIS A 30 10.70 -7.71 -15.06
CA HIS A 30 10.91 -8.47 -13.83
C HIS A 30 10.00 -9.71 -13.80
N PRO A 31 10.31 -10.75 -13.01
CA PRO A 31 9.40 -11.86 -12.81
C PRO A 31 8.17 -11.48 -11.97
N CYS A 32 7.21 -12.39 -11.87
CA CYS A 32 6.20 -12.29 -10.83
C CYS A 32 6.86 -12.45 -9.45
N TYR A 33 6.39 -11.67 -8.49
CA TYR A 33 6.80 -11.77 -7.08
C TYR A 33 5.62 -12.11 -6.20
N LEU A 34 5.79 -13.13 -5.38
CA LEU A 34 4.87 -13.45 -4.28
C LEU A 34 5.63 -13.30 -2.98
N ASN A 35 5.21 -12.35 -2.15
CA ASN A 35 5.90 -11.94 -0.93
C ASN A 35 5.02 -12.20 0.28
N TYR A 36 5.64 -12.62 1.37
CA TYR A 36 5.06 -12.60 2.71
C TYR A 36 5.84 -11.61 3.56
N GLN A 37 5.20 -10.49 3.96
CA GLN A 37 5.83 -9.45 4.75
C GLN A 37 5.95 -9.91 6.21
N LYS A 38 7.17 -9.98 6.72
CA LYS A 38 7.44 -10.40 8.11
C LYS A 38 7.45 -9.22 9.07
N THR A 39 8.18 -8.17 8.72
CA THR A 39 8.30 -6.94 9.50
C THR A 39 8.43 -5.75 8.55
N GLY A 40 8.17 -4.53 9.06
CA GLY A 40 8.25 -3.30 8.29
C GLY A 40 7.00 -3.05 7.44
N ASN A 41 6.88 -1.81 6.96
CA ASN A 41 5.74 -1.33 6.19
C ASN A 41 6.22 -0.70 4.89
N TYR A 42 5.67 -1.15 3.77
CA TYR A 42 6.05 -0.68 2.44
C TYR A 42 4.82 -0.29 1.63
N ARG A 43 4.92 0.85 0.93
CA ARG A 43 3.91 1.34 0.01
C ARG A 43 4.37 1.07 -1.43
N HIS A 44 3.59 0.30 -2.17
CA HIS A 44 3.81 0.01 -3.57
C HIS A 44 2.77 0.79 -4.40
N VAL A 45 3.23 1.65 -5.30
CA VAL A 45 2.37 2.39 -6.25
C VAL A 45 2.55 1.78 -7.62
N LEU A 46 1.50 1.17 -8.15
CA LEU A 46 1.51 0.63 -9.52
C LEU A 46 1.50 1.81 -10.50
N LEU A 47 2.47 1.84 -11.42
CA LEU A 47 2.64 2.97 -12.35
C LEU A 47 1.67 2.92 -13.54
N SER A 48 1.00 1.79 -13.76
CA SER A 48 0.04 1.58 -14.84
C SER A 48 -1.33 2.19 -14.59
N ASP A 49 -1.81 2.14 -13.33
CA ASP A 49 -3.15 2.51 -12.94
C ASP A 49 -3.23 3.29 -11.62
N GLY A 50 -2.08 3.63 -11.03
CA GLY A 50 -1.99 4.40 -9.79
C GLY A 50 -2.39 3.64 -8.52
N ARG A 51 -2.81 2.37 -8.61
CA ARG A 51 -3.20 1.61 -7.42
C ARG A 51 -2.08 1.52 -6.40
N VAL A 52 -2.43 1.67 -5.14
CA VAL A 52 -1.52 1.58 -4.00
C VAL A 52 -1.78 0.30 -3.22
N LEU A 53 -0.72 -0.48 -3.04
CA LEU A 53 -0.72 -1.69 -2.24
C LEU A 53 0.18 -1.47 -1.02
N PHE A 54 -0.33 -1.75 0.18
CA PHE A 54 0.43 -1.65 1.42
C PHE A 54 0.85 -3.03 1.88
N ALA A 55 2.15 -3.28 1.90
CA ALA A 55 2.73 -4.48 2.49
C ALA A 55 3.05 -4.18 3.96
N GLU A 56 2.16 -4.61 4.83
CA GLU A 56 2.26 -4.53 6.29
C GLU A 56 2.66 -5.91 6.84
N PRO A 57 3.12 -6.04 8.11
CA PRO A 57 3.41 -7.34 8.68
C PRO A 57 2.26 -8.33 8.50
N GLU A 58 2.59 -9.58 8.20
CA GLU A 58 1.67 -10.70 7.94
C GLU A 58 0.87 -10.62 6.63
N THR A 59 1.10 -9.62 5.77
CA THR A 59 0.43 -9.56 4.46
C THR A 59 1.09 -10.45 3.43
N VAL A 60 0.27 -10.98 2.52
CA VAL A 60 0.68 -11.58 1.25
C VAL A 60 0.55 -10.54 0.16
N LEU A 61 1.65 -10.18 -0.47
CA LEU A 61 1.70 -9.27 -1.61
C LEU A 61 2.05 -10.06 -2.87
N PHE A 62 1.25 -9.93 -3.91
CA PHE A 62 1.55 -10.42 -5.25
C PHE A 62 1.75 -9.27 -6.22
N LEU A 63 2.84 -9.30 -6.97
CA LEU A 63 3.20 -8.35 -8.02
C LEU A 63 3.44 -9.13 -9.32
N ARG A 64 2.64 -8.85 -10.34
CA ARG A 64 2.78 -9.52 -11.65
C ARG A 64 3.89 -8.89 -12.48
N ALA A 65 4.42 -9.63 -13.42
CA ALA A 65 5.57 -9.24 -14.25
C ALA A 65 5.33 -7.98 -15.10
N GLU A 66 4.07 -7.74 -15.53
CA GLU A 66 3.73 -6.58 -16.37
C GLU A 66 3.55 -5.28 -15.58
N ASP A 67 3.41 -5.36 -14.26
CA ASP A 67 3.16 -4.19 -13.43
C ASP A 67 4.48 -3.52 -13.02
N ARG A 68 4.73 -2.31 -13.52
CA ARG A 68 5.77 -1.44 -12.97
C ARG A 68 5.25 -0.77 -11.71
N TYR A 69 6.09 -0.65 -10.70
CA TYR A 69 5.70 -0.06 -9.42
C TYR A 69 6.85 0.73 -8.79
N ARG A 70 6.46 1.74 -8.01
CA ARG A 70 7.35 2.47 -7.10
C ARG A 70 7.11 1.94 -5.70
N VAL A 71 8.18 1.67 -4.97
CA VAL A 71 8.13 1.27 -3.57
C VAL A 71 8.68 2.39 -2.71
N THR A 72 8.01 2.67 -1.61
CA THR A 72 8.48 3.57 -0.56
C THR A 72 8.47 2.82 0.76
N ALA A 73 9.59 2.74 1.45
CA ALA A 73 9.66 2.20 2.80
C ALA A 73 9.07 3.23 3.77
N ILE A 74 8.00 2.85 4.47
CA ILE A 74 7.44 3.63 5.59
C ILE A 74 8.20 3.23 6.86
N GLU A 75 8.46 1.94 6.99
CA GLU A 75 9.27 1.33 8.03
C GLU A 75 10.07 0.18 7.41
N HIS A 76 11.39 0.14 7.65
CA HIS A 76 12.23 -0.93 7.13
C HIS A 76 11.96 -2.25 7.82
N GLY A 77 12.06 -3.33 7.05
CA GLY A 77 11.86 -4.69 7.54
C GLY A 77 12.25 -5.71 6.47
N TYR A 78 11.71 -6.91 6.57
CA TYR A 78 12.03 -7.99 5.64
C TYR A 78 10.82 -8.83 5.28
N SER A 79 10.89 -9.46 4.11
CA SER A 79 9.88 -10.37 3.58
C SER A 79 10.50 -11.66 3.07
N THR A 80 9.70 -12.72 3.01
CA THR A 80 10.02 -13.92 2.23
C THR A 80 9.45 -13.75 0.84
N VAL A 81 10.30 -13.92 -0.18
CA VAL A 81 9.96 -13.66 -1.59
C VAL A 81 10.16 -14.92 -2.41
N ALA A 82 9.17 -15.25 -3.24
CA ALA A 82 9.30 -16.15 -4.36
C ALA A 82 9.23 -15.34 -5.66
N ALA A 83 10.26 -15.45 -6.49
CA ALA A 83 10.33 -14.90 -7.84
C ALA A 83 10.13 -16.02 -8.86
N PHE A 84 9.19 -15.86 -9.79
CA PHE A 84 8.83 -16.91 -10.74
C PHE A 84 8.23 -16.35 -12.04
N GLU A 85 8.29 -17.15 -13.09
CA GLU A 85 7.61 -16.90 -14.36
C GLU A 85 6.26 -17.61 -14.38
N ALA A 86 5.19 -16.91 -14.73
CA ALA A 86 3.85 -17.46 -14.80
C ALA A 86 2.99 -16.74 -15.85
N GLU A 87 1.98 -17.42 -16.33
CA GLU A 87 0.96 -16.92 -17.26
C GLU A 87 -0.42 -16.96 -16.62
N ASN A 88 -1.34 -16.15 -17.15
CA ASN A 88 -2.74 -16.09 -16.70
C ASN A 88 -2.88 -15.77 -15.19
N VAL A 89 -1.97 -14.96 -14.68
CA VAL A 89 -1.96 -14.56 -13.27
C VAL A 89 -2.99 -13.46 -12.98
N PRO A 90 -3.49 -13.37 -11.73
CA PRO A 90 -4.37 -12.28 -11.34
C PRO A 90 -3.66 -10.92 -11.40
N PRO A 91 -4.40 -9.79 -11.42
CA PRO A 91 -3.81 -8.47 -11.16
C PRO A 91 -3.06 -8.46 -9.83
N SER A 92 -2.02 -7.61 -9.73
CA SER A 92 -1.30 -7.43 -8.46
C SER A 92 -2.24 -7.07 -7.32
N PHE A 93 -2.02 -7.67 -6.16
CA PHE A 93 -2.87 -7.53 -4.98
C PHE A 93 -2.07 -7.58 -3.68
N VAL A 94 -2.72 -7.17 -2.60
CA VAL A 94 -2.30 -7.44 -1.22
C VAL A 94 -3.48 -8.09 -0.48
N LEU A 95 -3.17 -9.07 0.36
CA LEU A 95 -4.11 -9.74 1.25
C LEU A 95 -3.52 -9.75 2.67
N LEU A 96 -4.34 -9.39 3.66
CA LEU A 96 -4.05 -9.64 5.07
C LEU A 96 -4.77 -10.92 5.50
N PRO A 97 -4.07 -12.05 5.65
CA PRO A 97 -4.67 -13.31 6.08
C PRO A 97 -5.23 -13.20 7.51
N LYS A 98 -6.27 -13.98 7.80
CA LYS A 98 -6.89 -14.00 9.13
C LYS A 98 -6.21 -14.97 10.11
N ASP A 99 -5.33 -15.81 9.61
CA ASP A 99 -4.62 -16.83 10.39
C ASP A 99 -3.16 -16.99 9.99
N GLY A 100 -2.37 -17.71 10.79
CA GLY A 100 -0.95 -17.97 10.53
C GLY A 100 -0.65 -19.02 9.44
N THR A 101 -1.64 -19.45 8.66
CA THR A 101 -1.47 -20.51 7.64
C THR A 101 -0.46 -20.11 6.59
N PHE A 102 -0.51 -18.86 6.10
CA PHE A 102 0.41 -18.37 5.07
C PHE A 102 1.84 -18.29 5.58
N GLU A 103 2.05 -17.92 6.85
CA GLU A 103 3.38 -17.93 7.44
C GLU A 103 4.04 -19.32 7.36
N LYS A 104 3.26 -20.37 7.71
CA LYS A 104 3.73 -21.75 7.62
C LYS A 104 4.09 -22.13 6.18
N MET A 105 3.23 -21.77 5.22
CA MET A 105 3.46 -22.08 3.80
C MET A 105 4.71 -21.38 3.24
N PHE A 106 4.93 -20.11 3.59
CA PHE A 106 6.16 -19.40 3.18
C PHE A 106 7.41 -19.92 3.86
N ARG A 107 7.31 -20.44 5.09
CA ARG A 107 8.42 -21.15 5.75
C ARG A 107 8.74 -22.47 5.04
N GLU A 108 7.73 -23.24 4.63
CA GLU A 108 7.92 -24.46 3.84
C GLU A 108 8.51 -24.14 2.46
N LEU A 109 8.05 -23.05 1.83
CA LEU A 109 8.60 -22.56 0.56
C LEU A 109 10.10 -22.24 0.68
N MET A 110 10.52 -21.60 1.79
CA MET A 110 11.95 -21.32 2.08
C MET A 110 12.80 -22.59 2.23
N ASN A 111 12.23 -23.69 2.71
CA ASN A 111 12.95 -24.98 2.78
C ASN A 111 13.25 -25.54 1.38
N CYS A 112 12.46 -25.14 0.39
CA CYS A 112 12.64 -25.52 -1.02
C CYS A 112 13.50 -24.51 -1.82
N ARG A 113 14.27 -23.61 -1.17
CA ARG A 113 15.03 -22.54 -1.86
C ARG A 113 16.11 -23.04 -2.81
N ASN A 114 16.64 -24.25 -2.59
CA ASN A 114 17.58 -24.88 -3.53
C ASN A 114 16.82 -25.46 -4.73
N GLN A 115 16.73 -24.69 -5.81
CA GLN A 115 15.98 -25.02 -7.02
C GLN A 115 16.72 -26.00 -7.96
N ASP A 116 17.98 -26.33 -7.69
CA ASP A 116 18.73 -27.35 -8.44
C ASP A 116 18.22 -28.77 -8.13
N VAL A 117 17.58 -28.95 -6.97
CA VAL A 117 16.94 -30.20 -6.57
C VAL A 117 15.53 -30.29 -7.17
N THR A 118 15.30 -31.26 -8.05
CA THR A 118 14.00 -31.45 -8.74
C THR A 118 12.83 -31.60 -7.76
N ALA A 119 13.01 -32.34 -6.66
CA ALA A 119 11.99 -32.49 -5.63
C ALA A 119 11.61 -31.12 -5.02
N ASN A 120 12.59 -30.25 -4.75
CA ASN A 120 12.32 -28.91 -4.24
C ASN A 120 11.54 -28.05 -5.23
N ARG A 121 11.88 -28.12 -6.53
CA ARG A 121 11.12 -27.38 -7.56
C ARG A 121 9.66 -27.81 -7.61
N LEU A 122 9.41 -29.12 -7.62
CA LEU A 122 8.04 -29.66 -7.65
C LEU A 122 7.26 -29.26 -6.39
N THR A 123 7.89 -29.43 -5.21
CA THR A 123 7.27 -29.07 -3.93
C THR A 123 6.97 -27.56 -3.87
N ALA A 124 7.94 -26.70 -4.22
CA ALA A 124 7.75 -25.25 -4.23
C ALA A 124 6.65 -24.83 -5.20
N THR A 125 6.58 -25.42 -6.39
CA THR A 125 5.52 -25.17 -7.37
C THR A 125 4.14 -25.53 -6.79
N GLY A 126 4.03 -26.67 -6.13
CA GLY A 126 2.80 -27.10 -5.44
C GLY A 126 2.38 -26.12 -4.35
N ILE A 127 3.31 -25.66 -3.51
CA ILE A 127 3.06 -24.66 -2.46
C ILE A 127 2.61 -23.34 -3.06
N LEU A 128 3.22 -22.86 -4.15
CA LEU A 128 2.80 -21.63 -4.82
C LEU A 128 1.37 -21.72 -5.33
N TYR A 129 0.97 -22.84 -5.97
CA TYR A 129 -0.42 -23.06 -6.39
C TYR A 129 -1.37 -23.09 -5.19
N GLU A 130 -0.99 -23.70 -4.09
CA GLU A 130 -1.80 -23.73 -2.87
C GLU A 130 -1.97 -22.31 -2.27
N ILE A 131 -0.88 -21.52 -2.21
CA ILE A 131 -0.94 -20.12 -1.78
C ILE A 131 -1.92 -19.33 -2.65
N PHE A 132 -1.81 -19.42 -3.98
CA PHE A 132 -2.75 -18.75 -4.89
C PHE A 132 -4.19 -19.20 -4.66
N GLY A 133 -4.44 -20.49 -4.57
CA GLY A 133 -5.78 -21.04 -4.35
C GLY A 133 -6.42 -20.52 -3.06
N ARG A 134 -5.67 -20.53 -1.96
CA ARG A 134 -6.11 -20.00 -0.67
C ARG A 134 -6.34 -18.49 -0.73
N THR A 135 -5.40 -17.73 -1.27
CA THR A 135 -5.49 -16.27 -1.41
C THR A 135 -6.74 -15.87 -2.21
N LEU A 136 -6.95 -16.48 -3.38
CA LEU A 136 -8.12 -16.19 -4.21
C LEU A 136 -9.45 -16.55 -3.53
N ASN A 137 -9.47 -17.62 -2.74
CA ASN A 137 -10.65 -17.99 -1.94
C ASN A 137 -10.91 -16.99 -0.81
N GLU A 138 -9.87 -16.56 -0.10
CA GLU A 138 -10.01 -15.54 0.95
C GLU A 138 -10.48 -14.20 0.37
N MET A 139 -9.90 -13.74 -0.74
CA MET A 139 -10.35 -12.52 -1.42
C MET A 139 -11.83 -12.60 -1.85
N LYS A 140 -12.28 -13.77 -2.34
CA LYS A 140 -13.71 -13.97 -2.67
C LYS A 140 -14.61 -13.90 -1.44
N LYS A 141 -14.21 -14.52 -0.32
CA LYS A 141 -14.96 -14.47 0.95
C LYS A 141 -15.00 -13.03 1.48
N GLU A 142 -13.86 -12.35 1.51
CA GLU A 142 -13.74 -10.98 1.98
C GLU A 142 -14.62 -10.02 1.18
N LYS A 143 -14.65 -10.15 -0.15
CA LYS A 143 -15.53 -9.37 -1.03
C LYS A 143 -17.00 -9.60 -0.72
N LYS A 144 -17.39 -10.84 -0.38
CA LYS A 144 -18.77 -11.19 -0.02
C LYS A 144 -19.14 -10.71 1.37
N GLU A 145 -18.22 -10.83 2.34
CA GLU A 145 -18.43 -10.48 3.74
C GLU A 145 -18.28 -8.98 4.01
N ASN A 146 -17.43 -8.29 3.24
CA ASN A 146 -17.04 -6.90 3.49
C ASN A 146 -17.07 -6.03 2.21
N PRO A 147 -18.25 -5.78 1.64
CA PRO A 147 -18.36 -4.95 0.44
C PRO A 147 -17.94 -3.49 0.66
N GLY A 148 -17.82 -3.04 1.91
CA GLY A 148 -17.30 -1.72 2.28
C GLY A 148 -15.78 -1.60 2.16
N LYS A 149 -15.04 -2.69 2.28
CA LYS A 149 -13.56 -2.67 2.28
C LYS A 149 -12.98 -2.23 0.93
N GLU A 150 -13.55 -2.68 -0.19
CA GLU A 150 -13.13 -2.23 -1.52
C GLU A 150 -13.36 -0.72 -1.68
N VAL A 151 -14.52 -0.23 -1.25
CA VAL A 151 -14.85 1.20 -1.29
C VAL A 151 -13.91 2.00 -0.39
N PHE A 152 -13.61 1.51 0.81
CA PHE A 152 -12.65 2.15 1.72
C PHE A 152 -11.25 2.23 1.12
N SER A 153 -10.77 1.14 0.51
CA SER A 153 -9.45 1.10 -0.13
C SER A 153 -9.39 2.07 -1.32
N ALA A 154 -10.42 2.10 -2.17
CA ALA A 154 -10.53 3.04 -3.27
C ALA A 154 -10.61 4.50 -2.79
N ALA A 155 -11.36 4.76 -1.72
CA ALA A 155 -11.46 6.10 -1.13
C ALA A 155 -10.13 6.58 -0.55
N ARG A 156 -9.42 5.72 0.16
CA ARG A 156 -8.07 6.03 0.68
C ARG A 156 -7.10 6.38 -0.45
N LEU A 157 -7.12 5.59 -1.52
CA LEU A 157 -6.29 5.84 -2.68
C LEU A 157 -6.59 7.21 -3.29
N TYR A 158 -7.86 7.48 -3.57
CA TYR A 158 -8.29 8.77 -4.11
C TYR A 158 -7.87 9.95 -3.22
N VAL A 159 -8.03 9.81 -1.89
CA VAL A 159 -7.57 10.84 -0.95
C VAL A 159 -6.05 11.04 -1.05
N GLN A 160 -5.26 9.98 -1.10
CA GLN A 160 -3.80 10.07 -1.19
C GLN A 160 -3.31 10.76 -2.47
N GLU A 161 -4.02 10.55 -3.59
CA GLU A 161 -3.67 11.14 -4.88
C GLU A 161 -4.15 12.59 -5.03
N HIS A 162 -5.30 12.91 -4.46
CA HIS A 162 -5.97 14.19 -4.76
C HIS A 162 -6.07 15.16 -3.58
N CYS A 163 -5.91 14.70 -2.33
CA CYS A 163 -6.16 15.57 -1.16
C CYS A 163 -5.21 16.76 -1.04
N MET A 164 -4.09 16.78 -1.76
CA MET A 164 -3.16 17.91 -1.81
C MET A 164 -3.60 19.01 -2.79
N SER A 165 -4.63 18.77 -3.58
CA SER A 165 -5.27 19.82 -4.39
C SER A 165 -6.20 20.66 -3.53
N SER A 166 -6.21 21.99 -3.75
CA SER A 166 -7.21 22.91 -3.16
C SER A 166 -8.64 22.67 -3.65
N GLU A 167 -8.79 21.99 -4.78
CA GLU A 167 -10.10 21.63 -5.38
C GLU A 167 -10.68 20.33 -4.79
N PHE A 168 -9.91 19.61 -3.98
CA PHE A 168 -10.40 18.38 -3.34
C PHE A 168 -11.53 18.70 -2.36
N THR A 169 -12.67 18.02 -2.56
CA THR A 169 -13.82 18.02 -1.67
C THR A 169 -14.31 16.60 -1.42
N LEU A 170 -15.11 16.38 -0.37
CA LEU A 170 -15.77 15.09 -0.17
C LEU A 170 -16.74 14.76 -1.31
N ASN A 171 -17.34 15.76 -1.94
CA ASN A 171 -18.21 15.55 -3.09
C ASN A 171 -17.44 15.00 -4.28
N THR A 172 -16.26 15.55 -4.63
CA THR A 172 -15.43 15.02 -5.72
C THR A 172 -15.03 13.56 -5.47
N LEU A 173 -14.75 13.19 -4.22
CA LEU A 173 -14.48 11.81 -3.84
C LEU A 173 -15.73 10.93 -3.97
N CYS A 174 -16.89 11.41 -3.51
CA CYS A 174 -18.15 10.66 -3.61
C CYS A 174 -18.56 10.42 -5.07
N ASP A 175 -18.39 11.42 -5.92
CA ASP A 175 -18.70 11.33 -7.37
C ASP A 175 -17.76 10.33 -8.05
N ALA A 176 -16.46 10.39 -7.78
CA ALA A 176 -15.47 9.46 -8.32
C ALA A 176 -15.76 8.00 -7.95
N LEU A 177 -16.28 7.75 -6.75
CA LEU A 177 -16.61 6.41 -6.27
C LEU A 177 -18.07 6.00 -6.52
N ASN A 178 -18.88 6.91 -7.08
CA ASN A 178 -20.31 6.73 -7.28
C ASN A 178 -21.05 6.26 -5.99
N ILE A 179 -20.78 6.94 -4.88
CA ILE A 179 -21.39 6.66 -3.58
C ILE A 179 -21.90 7.95 -2.91
N LYS A 180 -22.86 7.79 -2.01
CA LYS A 180 -23.36 8.91 -1.20
C LYS A 180 -22.43 9.17 0.00
N GLU A 181 -22.29 10.43 0.41
CA GLU A 181 -21.44 10.86 1.52
C GLU A 181 -21.75 10.08 2.83
N ARG A 182 -23.04 9.86 3.14
CA ARG A 182 -23.43 9.05 4.31
C ARG A 182 -22.84 7.64 4.29
N ARG A 183 -22.71 7.02 3.10
CA ARG A 183 -22.08 5.70 2.96
C ARG A 183 -20.58 5.79 3.13
N LEU A 184 -19.95 6.83 2.57
CA LEU A 184 -18.51 7.11 2.72
C LEU A 184 -18.16 7.28 4.21
N GLU A 185 -18.86 8.14 4.94
CA GLU A 185 -18.64 8.39 6.37
C GLU A 185 -18.79 7.12 7.20
N ARG A 186 -19.84 6.33 6.96
CA ARG A 186 -20.02 5.05 7.65
C ARG A 186 -18.83 4.11 7.41
N ILE A 187 -18.36 4.00 6.17
CA ILE A 187 -17.22 3.16 5.79
C ILE A 187 -15.94 3.63 6.49
N PHE A 188 -15.68 4.95 6.53
CA PHE A 188 -14.50 5.46 7.24
C PHE A 188 -14.57 5.21 8.74
N HIS A 189 -15.73 5.38 9.37
CA HIS A 189 -15.90 5.03 10.79
C HIS A 189 -15.70 3.53 11.05
N GLU A 190 -16.20 2.67 10.18
CA GLU A 190 -16.09 1.21 10.29
C GLU A 190 -14.63 0.73 10.17
N TYR A 191 -13.87 1.25 9.19
CA TYR A 191 -12.54 0.73 8.85
C TYR A 191 -11.36 1.50 9.46
N CYS A 192 -11.54 2.75 9.87
CA CYS A 192 -10.46 3.52 10.50
C CYS A 192 -10.85 4.33 11.73
N GLY A 193 -12.09 4.16 12.25
CA GLY A 193 -12.54 4.77 13.50
C GLY A 193 -12.69 6.29 13.47
N LYS A 194 -12.66 6.91 12.29
CA LYS A 194 -12.73 8.38 12.13
C LYS A 194 -13.50 8.77 10.88
N SER A 195 -13.96 10.03 10.82
CA SER A 195 -14.60 10.56 9.61
C SER A 195 -13.63 10.65 8.43
N CYS A 196 -14.17 10.61 7.21
CA CYS A 196 -13.36 10.78 5.99
C CYS A 196 -12.63 12.13 6.00
N TRP A 197 -13.29 13.22 6.40
CA TRP A 197 -12.66 14.54 6.49
C TRP A 197 -11.53 14.59 7.52
N LYS A 198 -11.67 13.91 8.66
CA LYS A 198 -10.59 13.79 9.65
C LYS A 198 -9.39 13.05 9.06
N TYR A 199 -9.61 12.00 8.30
CA TYR A 199 -8.54 11.28 7.59
C TYR A 199 -7.81 12.18 6.59
N VAL A 200 -8.53 12.95 5.77
CA VAL A 200 -7.97 13.96 4.85
C VAL A 200 -7.14 15.00 5.59
N THR A 201 -7.69 15.52 6.70
CA THR A 201 -7.02 16.51 7.55
C THR A 201 -5.67 16.00 8.07
N GLU A 202 -5.65 14.80 8.62
CA GLU A 202 -4.42 14.18 9.13
C GLU A 202 -3.40 13.95 8.00
N THR A 203 -3.84 13.47 6.85
CA THR A 203 -2.97 13.28 5.67
C THR A 203 -2.32 14.58 5.21
N ARG A 204 -3.09 15.70 5.15
CA ARG A 204 -2.55 17.03 4.80
C ARG A 204 -1.57 17.56 5.85
N LEU A 205 -1.89 17.37 7.13
CA LEU A 205 -1.03 17.83 8.23
C LEU A 205 0.30 17.06 8.27
N ASP A 206 0.27 15.75 8.04
CA ASP A 206 1.49 14.94 8.00
C ASP A 206 2.39 15.31 6.81
N ALA A 207 1.81 15.62 5.66
CA ALA A 207 2.56 16.17 4.54
C ALA A 207 3.16 17.55 4.87
N ALA A 208 2.38 18.43 5.52
CA ALA A 208 2.85 19.75 5.93
C ALA A 208 4.01 19.67 6.92
N LYS A 209 3.94 18.78 7.92
CA LYS A 209 5.04 18.56 8.89
C LYS A 209 6.32 18.17 8.17
N ARG A 210 6.27 17.16 7.28
CA ARG A 210 7.44 16.73 6.49
C ARG A 210 8.04 17.86 5.67
N LEU A 211 7.21 18.66 4.97
CA LEU A 211 7.69 19.80 4.19
C LEU A 211 8.27 20.93 5.05
N LEU A 212 7.71 21.18 6.25
CA LEU A 212 8.24 22.17 7.18
C LEU A 212 9.61 21.75 7.74
N GLU A 213 9.84 20.47 7.98
CA GLU A 213 11.11 19.91 8.47
C GLU A 213 12.24 20.06 7.45
N THR A 214 11.95 20.01 6.13
CA THR A 214 12.97 20.26 5.11
C THR A 214 13.45 21.70 5.09
N ALA A 215 12.68 22.65 5.62
CA ALA A 215 12.93 24.09 5.61
C ALA A 215 13.16 24.71 4.21
N LEU A 216 12.87 23.98 3.14
CA LEU A 216 13.11 24.40 1.75
C LEU A 216 12.10 25.42 1.24
N TYR A 217 10.88 25.42 1.77
CA TYR A 217 9.76 26.21 1.24
C TYR A 217 9.25 27.24 2.26
N PRO A 218 8.81 28.43 1.86
CA PRO A 218 8.09 29.35 2.72
C PRO A 218 6.84 28.69 3.34
N VAL A 219 6.43 29.08 4.54
CA VAL A 219 5.26 28.51 5.25
C VAL A 219 3.98 28.57 4.40
N GLY A 220 3.76 29.73 3.73
CA GLY A 220 2.60 29.88 2.85
C GLY A 220 2.61 28.90 1.68
N THR A 221 3.79 28.68 1.07
CA THR A 221 3.98 27.71 -0.03
C THR A 221 3.71 26.28 0.45
N VAL A 222 4.16 25.91 1.66
CA VAL A 222 3.83 24.60 2.26
C VAL A 222 2.32 24.43 2.40
N GLY A 223 1.61 25.47 2.85
CA GLY A 223 0.14 25.45 2.93
C GLY A 223 -0.50 25.13 1.57
N THR A 224 -0.09 25.85 0.52
CA THR A 224 -0.60 25.63 -0.85
C THR A 224 -0.28 24.22 -1.35
N MET A 225 0.95 23.72 -1.15
CA MET A 225 1.34 22.36 -1.52
C MET A 225 0.55 21.27 -0.79
N CYS A 226 0.01 21.59 0.39
CA CYS A 226 -0.83 20.68 1.18
C CYS A 226 -2.34 20.89 0.98
N GLY A 227 -2.76 21.59 -0.09
CA GLY A 227 -4.15 21.75 -0.47
C GLY A 227 -4.91 22.84 0.28
N PHE A 228 -4.22 23.82 0.86
CA PHE A 228 -4.84 24.99 1.47
C PHE A 228 -4.74 26.19 0.53
N SER A 229 -5.88 26.75 0.13
CA SER A 229 -5.94 27.91 -0.74
C SER A 229 -5.53 29.22 -0.06
N ASP A 230 -5.66 29.29 1.27
CA ASP A 230 -5.33 30.47 2.08
C ASP A 230 -4.22 30.16 3.10
N PRO A 231 -3.04 30.82 3.00
CA PRO A 231 -1.92 30.64 3.93
C PRO A 231 -2.25 31.04 5.39
N TYR A 232 -3.14 32.01 5.60
CA TYR A 232 -3.55 32.41 6.96
C TYR A 232 -4.48 31.37 7.56
N TYR A 233 -5.39 30.81 6.76
CA TYR A 233 -6.22 29.70 7.17
C TYR A 233 -5.36 28.47 7.50
N PHE A 234 -4.39 28.13 6.65
CA PHE A 234 -3.42 27.06 6.92
C PHE A 234 -2.72 27.22 8.26
N SER A 235 -2.18 28.40 8.55
CA SER A 235 -1.45 28.66 9.81
C SER A 235 -2.32 28.47 11.05
N ARG A 236 -3.57 28.96 11.00
CA ARG A 236 -4.54 28.77 12.09
C ARG A 236 -4.96 27.31 12.23
N PHE A 237 -5.19 26.64 11.10
CA PHE A 237 -5.57 25.23 11.04
C PHE A 237 -4.46 24.35 11.59
N PHE A 238 -3.22 24.53 11.15
CA PHE A 238 -2.06 23.79 11.64
C PHE A 238 -1.89 23.96 13.14
N LYS A 239 -1.92 25.21 13.66
CA LYS A 239 -1.84 25.49 15.10
C LYS A 239 -2.96 24.81 15.89
N LYS A 240 -4.19 24.79 15.37
CA LYS A 240 -5.32 24.13 16.02
C LYS A 240 -5.12 22.64 16.21
N TYR A 241 -4.53 21.94 15.23
CA TYR A 241 -4.41 20.47 15.25
C TYR A 241 -3.04 19.98 15.76
N VAL A 242 -1.98 20.77 15.58
CA VAL A 242 -0.61 20.40 15.98
C VAL A 242 -0.20 21.04 17.32
N GLY A 243 -0.91 22.09 17.73
CA GLY A 243 -0.65 22.80 19.00
C GLY A 243 0.29 24.00 18.89
N VAL A 244 1.16 24.03 17.87
CA VAL A 244 2.14 25.11 17.62
C VAL A 244 1.96 25.68 16.22
N SER A 245 2.44 26.91 15.97
CA SER A 245 2.38 27.48 14.62
C SER A 245 3.31 26.72 13.65
N PRO A 246 3.07 26.76 12.32
CA PRO A 246 3.98 26.18 11.35
C PRO A 246 5.40 26.73 11.43
N SER A 247 5.56 28.02 11.77
CA SER A 247 6.86 28.67 11.93
C SER A 247 7.62 28.13 13.14
N ASP A 248 6.93 27.99 14.29
CA ASP A 248 7.51 27.44 15.53
C ASP A 248 7.86 25.96 15.34
N TYR A 249 6.99 25.20 14.66
CA TYR A 249 7.23 23.79 14.33
C TYR A 249 8.52 23.62 13.50
N ARG A 250 8.71 24.48 12.48
CA ARG A 250 9.93 24.51 11.66
C ARG A 250 11.18 24.86 12.48
N ALA A 251 11.08 25.86 13.38
CA ALA A 251 12.21 26.27 14.21
C ALA A 251 12.67 25.14 15.12
N ALA A 252 11.73 24.44 15.76
CA ALA A 252 12.02 23.29 16.63
C ALA A 252 12.63 22.08 15.87
N GLY A 253 12.34 21.92 14.57
CA GLY A 253 12.95 20.87 13.73
C GLY A 253 14.40 21.14 13.33
N LYS A 254 14.86 22.41 13.38
CA LYS A 254 16.25 22.79 13.09
C LYS A 254 17.22 22.59 14.26
N GLU A 255 16.70 22.39 15.46
CA GLU A 255 17.50 22.18 16.68
C GLU A 255 17.73 20.69 17.00
N ARG A 256 17.26 19.80 16.14
CA ARG A 256 17.49 18.34 16.23
C ARG A 256 18.45 17.86 15.16
#